data_8125fa069669251942a508eae98a93f0
#
_entry.id   8125fa069669251942a508eae98a93f0
#
_cell.length_a   1.000
_cell.length_b   1.000
_cell.length_c   1.000
_cell.angle_alpha   90.00
_cell.angle_beta   90.00
_cell.angle_gamma   90.00
#
_symmetry.space_group_name_H-M   'P 1'
#
loop_
_entity.id
_entity.type
_entity.pdbx_description
1 polymer ?
#
loop_
_entity_poly.entity_id
_entity_poly.type
_entity_poly.pdbx_seq_one_letter_code
_entity_poly.pdbx_strand_id
1 'polypeptide(L)'
;DAAFADAVRAGITSANIGPGSANVVGGQFAVVKTSGRRIDDLILRFPSAMKVAFGENPKVNYAGMNTSPVTRMAIAGMLREELVNARQYLEKSAQGNAEPNLHYEAWRPVFEKKIPLKAHVHRVDDIFTAIRIAKEFDLNMTLDHCSEGHLIAEEILESGFPAIVGPDLATRNKIEVQNAAFKTAGILARAGVTVSVTTDHPVSLIESLPLCVGLSVKHGLSMEDGFRAMTINAARICGVSDRIGSIEPGKDADIAVFDGNPMEVFTNTLMTIIDGKIVYRREEADQSL
;
A
#
# COMPACT_ATOMS: atom_id res chain seq x y z
N ASP A 1 2.61 -17.70 -9.09
CA ASP A 1 3.75 -17.00 -8.51
C ASP A 1 4.05 -17.59 -7.13
N ALA A 2 5.33 -17.86 -6.80
CA ALA A 2 5.74 -18.43 -5.53
C ALA A 2 5.33 -17.55 -4.34
N ALA A 3 5.34 -16.22 -4.51
CA ALA A 3 4.95 -15.26 -3.47
C ALA A 3 3.52 -15.47 -2.95
N PHE A 4 2.59 -15.96 -3.78
CA PHE A 4 1.24 -16.30 -3.32
C PHE A 4 1.23 -17.51 -2.39
N ALA A 5 2.05 -18.53 -2.69
CA ALA A 5 2.19 -19.70 -1.82
C ALA A 5 2.86 -19.31 -0.49
N ASP A 6 3.87 -18.43 -0.54
CA ASP A 6 4.54 -17.90 0.66
C ASP A 6 3.56 -17.09 1.52
N ALA A 7 2.76 -16.22 0.89
CA ALA A 7 1.72 -15.45 1.57
C ALA A 7 0.71 -16.36 2.30
N VAL A 8 0.21 -17.39 1.62
CA VAL A 8 -0.74 -18.36 2.20
C VAL A 8 -0.11 -19.10 3.39
N ARG A 9 1.15 -19.53 3.30
CA ARG A 9 1.87 -20.17 4.41
C ARG A 9 2.05 -19.26 5.61
N ALA A 10 2.13 -17.95 5.38
CA ALA A 10 2.25 -16.94 6.44
C ALA A 10 0.91 -16.44 7.00
N GLY A 11 -0.22 -16.98 6.55
CA GLY A 11 -1.55 -16.52 6.99
C GLY A 11 -2.05 -15.27 6.29
N ILE A 12 -1.43 -14.83 5.21
CA ILE A 12 -1.83 -13.65 4.45
C ILE A 12 -2.84 -14.07 3.39
N THR A 13 -4.08 -13.62 3.53
CA THR A 13 -5.23 -14.04 2.71
C THR A 13 -5.47 -13.16 1.49
N SER A 14 -4.97 -11.91 1.53
CA SER A 14 -5.18 -10.94 0.46
C SER A 14 -4.00 -9.99 0.34
N ALA A 15 -3.77 -9.47 -0.87
CA ALA A 15 -2.72 -8.50 -1.15
C ALA A 15 -3.23 -7.40 -2.09
N ASN A 16 -2.73 -6.17 -1.91
CA ASN A 16 -2.93 -5.08 -2.85
C ASN A 16 -1.71 -5.01 -3.77
N ILE A 17 -1.87 -5.42 -5.01
CA ILE A 17 -0.80 -5.59 -5.99
C ILE A 17 -0.90 -4.56 -7.12
N GLY A 18 0.25 -4.17 -7.67
CA GLY A 18 0.29 -3.20 -8.76
C GLY A 18 1.71 -2.81 -9.16
N PRO A 19 1.85 -1.76 -10.00
CA PRO A 19 3.15 -1.34 -10.49
C PRO A 19 4.05 -0.77 -9.40
N GLY A 20 5.36 -0.93 -9.58
CA GLY A 20 6.39 -0.32 -8.75
C GLY A 20 6.47 1.20 -8.92
N SER A 21 7.48 1.82 -8.29
CA SER A 21 7.62 3.27 -8.17
C SER A 21 8.67 3.88 -9.11
N ALA A 22 8.99 3.20 -10.23
CA ALA A 22 9.96 3.69 -11.22
C ALA A 22 9.42 4.86 -12.06
N ASN A 23 8.11 4.99 -12.20
CA ASN A 23 7.46 6.03 -13.01
C ASN A 23 6.69 7.03 -12.14
N VAL A 24 6.59 8.29 -12.61
CA VAL A 24 5.77 9.33 -11.96
C VAL A 24 4.32 8.89 -11.86
N VAL A 25 3.78 8.27 -12.91
CA VAL A 25 2.50 7.56 -12.94
C VAL A 25 2.77 6.12 -13.33
N GLY A 26 2.46 5.19 -12.43
CA GLY A 26 2.76 3.77 -12.62
C GLY A 26 1.61 2.97 -13.21
N GLY A 27 0.37 3.33 -12.89
CA GLY A 27 -0.84 2.61 -13.30
C GLY A 27 -1.73 2.18 -12.14
N GLN A 28 -2.72 1.34 -12.43
CA GLN A 28 -3.75 0.93 -11.47
C GLN A 28 -3.32 -0.28 -10.63
N PHE A 29 -3.78 -0.31 -9.38
CA PHE A 29 -3.64 -1.41 -8.44
C PHE A 29 -4.90 -2.28 -8.40
N ALA A 30 -4.74 -3.53 -7.92
CA ALA A 30 -5.82 -4.44 -7.62
C ALA A 30 -5.66 -5.04 -6.22
N VAL A 31 -6.76 -5.23 -5.49
CA VAL A 31 -6.78 -6.10 -4.32
C VAL A 31 -7.18 -7.50 -4.76
N VAL A 32 -6.37 -8.48 -4.39
CA VAL A 32 -6.57 -9.88 -4.79
C VAL A 32 -6.47 -10.82 -3.60
N LYS A 33 -7.18 -11.95 -3.65
CA LYS A 33 -6.97 -13.10 -2.78
C LYS A 33 -5.63 -13.77 -3.12
N THR A 34 -4.99 -14.38 -2.14
CA THR A 34 -3.68 -15.03 -2.32
C THR A 34 -3.77 -16.49 -2.76
N SER A 35 -4.97 -17.04 -2.87
CA SER A 35 -5.19 -18.43 -3.31
C SER A 35 -6.21 -18.50 -4.43
N GLY A 36 -5.84 -19.14 -5.53
CA GLY A 36 -6.65 -19.37 -6.73
C GLY A 36 -5.79 -19.66 -7.95
N ARG A 37 -6.42 -19.90 -9.10
CA ARG A 37 -5.72 -20.33 -10.33
C ARG A 37 -5.60 -19.21 -11.38
N ARG A 38 -6.59 -18.34 -11.49
CA ARG A 38 -6.65 -17.26 -12.49
C ARG A 38 -6.87 -15.95 -11.78
N ILE A 39 -6.30 -14.87 -12.31
CA ILE A 39 -6.44 -13.54 -11.74
C ILE A 39 -7.91 -13.12 -11.62
N ASP A 40 -8.75 -13.47 -12.61
CA ASP A 40 -10.18 -13.14 -12.61
C ASP A 40 -10.93 -13.72 -11.41
N ASP A 41 -10.48 -14.86 -10.89
CA ASP A 41 -11.06 -15.53 -9.72
C ASP A 41 -10.54 -14.95 -8.40
N LEU A 42 -9.44 -14.17 -8.43
CA LEU A 42 -8.76 -13.63 -7.26
C LEU A 42 -9.15 -12.20 -6.94
N ILE A 43 -9.62 -11.43 -7.93
CA ILE A 43 -9.87 -10.00 -7.78
C ILE A 43 -10.98 -9.73 -6.75
N LEU A 44 -10.64 -9.05 -5.66
CA LEU A 44 -11.57 -8.48 -4.71
C LEU A 44 -12.06 -7.11 -5.15
N ARG A 45 -11.12 -6.29 -5.67
CA ARG A 45 -11.38 -4.92 -6.14
C ARG A 45 -10.40 -4.54 -7.25
N PHE A 46 -10.92 -4.04 -8.35
CA PHE A 46 -10.15 -3.43 -9.45
C PHE A 46 -10.95 -2.32 -10.13
N PRO A 47 -10.35 -1.16 -10.40
CA PRO A 47 -9.09 -0.70 -9.79
C PRO A 47 -9.25 -0.38 -8.30
N SER A 48 -8.15 -0.51 -7.51
CA SER A 48 -8.14 -0.20 -6.09
C SER A 48 -7.40 1.11 -5.76
N ALA A 49 -6.45 1.52 -6.59
CA ALA A 49 -5.70 2.77 -6.48
C ALA A 49 -5.02 3.12 -7.81
N MET A 50 -4.57 4.38 -7.96
CA MET A 50 -3.67 4.80 -9.04
C MET A 50 -2.29 5.11 -8.46
N LYS A 51 -1.26 4.36 -8.89
CA LYS A 51 0.11 4.56 -8.43
C LYS A 51 0.71 5.82 -8.99
N VAL A 52 1.26 6.64 -8.08
CA VAL A 52 2.14 7.76 -8.39
C VAL A 52 3.40 7.66 -7.54
N ALA A 53 4.52 8.22 -8.02
CA ALA A 53 5.76 8.15 -7.28
C ALA A 53 6.50 9.49 -7.30
N PHE A 54 7.05 9.81 -6.13
CA PHE A 54 7.90 10.98 -5.88
C PHE A 54 9.31 10.52 -5.48
N GLY A 55 10.22 11.47 -5.35
CA GLY A 55 11.52 11.22 -4.77
C GLY A 55 12.54 10.57 -5.70
N GLU A 56 13.30 9.67 -5.13
CA GLU A 56 14.54 9.17 -5.75
C GLU A 56 14.28 8.14 -6.86
N ASN A 57 13.26 7.30 -6.69
CA ASN A 57 13.01 6.21 -7.63
C ASN A 57 12.73 6.69 -9.06
N PRO A 58 11.72 7.56 -9.35
CA PRO A 58 11.53 8.05 -10.70
C PRO A 58 12.72 8.89 -11.18
N LYS A 59 13.31 9.73 -10.31
CA LYS A 59 14.46 10.55 -10.66
C LYS A 59 15.64 9.72 -11.18
N VAL A 60 16.00 8.64 -10.50
CA VAL A 60 17.11 7.76 -10.89
C VAL A 60 16.76 6.95 -12.14
N ASN A 61 15.54 6.42 -12.22
CA ASN A 61 15.09 5.64 -13.37
C ASN A 61 15.14 6.46 -14.67
N TYR A 62 14.60 7.67 -14.68
CA TYR A 62 14.59 8.52 -15.87
C TYR A 62 15.98 9.10 -16.19
N ALA A 63 16.80 9.42 -15.18
CA ALA A 63 18.19 9.81 -15.40
C ALA A 63 19.00 8.69 -16.09
N GLY A 64 18.76 7.43 -15.72
CA GLY A 64 19.37 6.26 -16.36
C GLY A 64 19.00 6.10 -17.85
N MET A 65 17.86 6.66 -18.26
CA MET A 65 17.38 6.70 -19.64
C MET A 65 17.71 8.01 -20.37
N ASN A 66 18.49 8.92 -19.75
CA ASN A 66 18.81 10.27 -20.28
C ASN A 66 17.55 11.09 -20.64
N THR A 67 16.50 11.00 -19.86
CA THR A 67 15.24 11.72 -20.07
C THR A 67 14.71 12.33 -18.78
N SER A 68 13.74 13.24 -18.88
CA SER A 68 13.07 13.86 -17.72
C SER A 68 11.99 12.91 -17.16
N PRO A 69 11.74 12.95 -15.82
CA PRO A 69 12.23 13.91 -14.83
C PRO A 69 13.54 13.46 -14.15
N VAL A 70 14.45 14.39 -13.92
CA VAL A 70 15.70 14.16 -13.17
C VAL A 70 15.76 14.96 -11.87
N THR A 71 14.69 15.68 -11.53
CA THR A 71 14.56 16.46 -10.29
C THR A 71 13.19 16.25 -9.64
N ARG A 72 13.07 16.51 -8.32
CA ARG A 72 11.79 16.47 -7.60
C ARG A 72 10.78 17.48 -8.13
N MET A 73 11.25 18.67 -8.55
CA MET A 73 10.41 19.70 -9.14
C MET A 73 9.80 19.24 -10.48
N ALA A 74 10.61 18.57 -11.33
CA ALA A 74 10.14 18.03 -12.59
C ALA A 74 9.10 16.92 -12.39
N ILE A 75 9.29 16.04 -11.38
CA ILE A 75 8.31 15.02 -11.00
C ILE A 75 6.97 15.66 -10.63
N ALA A 76 6.99 16.69 -9.77
CA ALA A 76 5.78 17.40 -9.36
C ALA A 76 5.11 18.13 -10.55
N GLY A 77 5.90 18.69 -11.46
CA GLY A 77 5.40 19.33 -12.69
C GLY A 77 4.71 18.34 -13.61
N MET A 78 5.36 17.20 -13.89
CA MET A 78 4.81 16.15 -14.76
C MET A 78 3.51 15.56 -14.20
N LEU A 79 3.44 15.30 -12.88
CA LEU A 79 2.20 14.80 -12.29
C LEU A 79 1.06 15.84 -12.40
N ARG A 80 1.34 17.13 -12.20
CA ARG A 80 0.32 18.18 -12.41
C ARG A 80 -0.15 18.27 -13.84
N GLU A 81 0.78 18.21 -14.80
CA GLU A 81 0.45 18.21 -16.23
C GLU A 81 -0.45 17.04 -16.59
N GLU A 82 -0.12 15.85 -16.11
CA GLU A 82 -0.94 14.66 -16.30
C GLU A 82 -2.35 14.81 -15.71
N LEU A 83 -2.45 15.31 -14.47
CA LEU A 83 -3.74 15.52 -13.79
C LEU A 83 -4.58 16.61 -14.49
N VAL A 84 -3.96 17.70 -14.98
CA VAL A 84 -4.65 18.74 -15.75
C VAL A 84 -5.20 18.17 -17.06
N ASN A 85 -4.38 17.43 -17.79
CA ASN A 85 -4.77 16.84 -19.07
C ASN A 85 -5.89 15.80 -18.88
N ALA A 86 -5.77 14.94 -17.87
CA ALA A 86 -6.81 13.96 -17.54
C ALA A 86 -8.13 14.64 -17.17
N ARG A 87 -8.11 15.67 -16.30
CA ARG A 87 -9.31 16.41 -15.92
C ARG A 87 -9.99 17.08 -17.13
N GLN A 88 -9.22 17.78 -17.97
CA GLN A 88 -9.74 18.41 -19.20
C GLN A 88 -10.35 17.39 -20.17
N TYR A 89 -9.70 16.23 -20.31
CA TYR A 89 -10.25 15.14 -21.11
C TYR A 89 -11.59 14.65 -20.57
N LEU A 90 -11.65 14.38 -19.25
CA LEU A 90 -12.86 13.87 -18.61
C LEU A 90 -14.03 14.87 -18.68
N GLU A 91 -13.76 16.18 -18.56
CA GLU A 91 -14.75 17.24 -18.74
C GLU A 91 -15.30 17.25 -20.18
N LYS A 92 -14.44 17.17 -21.20
CA LYS A 92 -14.86 17.08 -22.60
C LYS A 92 -15.60 15.77 -22.90
N SER A 93 -15.15 14.66 -22.34
CA SER A 93 -15.78 13.34 -22.49
C SER A 93 -17.20 13.34 -21.92
N ALA A 94 -17.41 13.98 -20.77
CA ALA A 94 -18.74 14.11 -20.15
C ALA A 94 -19.73 14.92 -21.02
N GLN A 95 -19.23 15.79 -21.88
CA GLN A 95 -20.01 16.59 -22.84
C GLN A 95 -20.19 15.91 -24.20
N GLY A 96 -19.64 14.71 -24.40
CA GLY A 96 -19.65 14.01 -25.68
C GLY A 96 -18.66 14.60 -26.72
N ASN A 97 -17.71 15.42 -26.28
CA ASN A 97 -16.80 16.20 -27.12
C ASN A 97 -15.36 15.70 -27.13
N ALA A 98 -15.12 14.45 -26.70
CA ALA A 98 -13.76 13.87 -26.68
C ALA A 98 -13.72 12.55 -27.45
N GLU A 99 -12.68 12.35 -28.24
CA GLU A 99 -12.36 11.04 -28.80
C GLU A 99 -11.91 10.09 -27.68
N PRO A 100 -12.27 8.79 -27.74
CA PRO A 100 -11.91 7.82 -26.71
C PRO A 100 -10.39 7.76 -26.47
N ASN A 101 -9.96 7.91 -25.22
CA ASN A 101 -8.56 7.82 -24.82
C ASN A 101 -8.45 7.02 -23.51
N LEU A 102 -8.03 5.74 -23.64
CA LEU A 102 -7.93 4.81 -22.52
C LEU A 102 -6.95 5.28 -21.44
N HIS A 103 -5.90 6.02 -21.82
CA HIS A 103 -4.93 6.57 -20.87
C HIS A 103 -5.60 7.54 -19.89
N TYR A 104 -6.41 8.49 -20.39
CA TYR A 104 -7.10 9.45 -19.52
C TYR A 104 -8.38 8.88 -18.91
N GLU A 105 -9.04 7.90 -19.54
CA GLU A 105 -10.18 7.21 -18.92
C GLU A 105 -9.78 6.47 -17.63
N ALA A 106 -8.53 5.98 -17.54
CA ALA A 106 -8.03 5.35 -16.35
C ALA A 106 -8.02 6.27 -15.11
N TRP A 107 -8.05 7.59 -15.30
CA TRP A 107 -8.11 8.59 -14.22
C TRP A 107 -9.52 8.88 -13.70
N ARG A 108 -10.56 8.47 -14.42
CA ARG A 108 -11.96 8.72 -14.03
C ARG A 108 -12.26 8.29 -12.60
N PRO A 109 -11.95 7.06 -12.16
CA PRO A 109 -12.24 6.65 -10.79
C PRO A 109 -11.44 7.43 -9.73
N VAL A 110 -10.31 8.05 -10.09
CA VAL A 110 -9.54 8.93 -9.19
C VAL A 110 -10.25 10.26 -8.99
N PHE A 111 -10.69 10.93 -10.08
CA PHE A 111 -11.42 12.19 -10.01
C PHE A 111 -12.83 12.03 -9.42
N GLU A 112 -13.44 10.86 -9.58
CA GLU A 112 -14.71 10.49 -8.92
C GLU A 112 -14.52 10.08 -7.44
N LYS A 113 -13.27 10.14 -6.93
CA LYS A 113 -12.90 9.74 -5.56
C LYS A 113 -13.26 8.29 -5.19
N LYS A 114 -13.47 7.44 -6.20
CA LYS A 114 -13.74 6.00 -6.03
C LYS A 114 -12.49 5.23 -5.63
N ILE A 115 -11.31 5.69 -6.07
CA ILE A 115 -10.01 5.16 -5.70
C ILE A 115 -9.04 6.30 -5.34
N PRO A 116 -8.10 6.08 -4.42
CA PRO A 116 -7.08 7.07 -4.08
C PRO A 116 -5.92 7.09 -5.08
N LEU A 117 -5.15 8.18 -5.07
CA LEU A 117 -3.74 8.14 -5.45
C LEU A 117 -2.96 7.33 -4.41
N LYS A 118 -2.13 6.40 -4.86
CA LYS A 118 -1.21 5.62 -4.03
C LYS A 118 0.20 6.19 -4.20
N ALA A 119 0.58 7.13 -3.34
CA ALA A 119 1.77 7.95 -3.49
C ALA A 119 2.99 7.32 -2.79
N HIS A 120 3.97 6.87 -3.57
CA HIS A 120 5.29 6.52 -3.06
C HIS A 120 6.02 7.79 -2.60
N VAL A 121 6.26 7.91 -1.30
CA VAL A 121 6.92 9.06 -0.65
C VAL A 121 7.74 8.60 0.55
N HIS A 122 8.95 9.12 0.70
CA HIS A 122 9.81 8.81 1.85
C HIS A 122 10.10 10.05 2.71
N ARG A 123 10.59 11.12 2.08
CA ARG A 123 11.07 12.34 2.74
C ARG A 123 9.96 13.32 3.02
N VAL A 124 10.15 14.15 4.03
CA VAL A 124 9.24 15.24 4.43
C VAL A 124 8.86 16.14 3.23
N ASP A 125 9.85 16.55 2.43
CA ASP A 125 9.63 17.44 1.27
C ASP A 125 8.76 16.78 0.18
N ASP A 126 8.95 15.48 -0.08
CA ASP A 126 8.13 14.71 -1.02
C ASP A 126 6.72 14.45 -0.47
N ILE A 127 6.59 14.15 0.85
CA ILE A 127 5.30 13.98 1.52
C ILE A 127 4.47 15.26 1.42
N PHE A 128 5.04 16.43 1.75
CA PHE A 128 4.34 17.70 1.62
C PHE A 128 3.98 18.03 0.17
N THR A 129 4.83 17.68 -0.79
CA THR A 129 4.55 17.89 -2.21
C THR A 129 3.38 17.03 -2.67
N ALA A 130 3.33 15.75 -2.27
CA ALA A 130 2.23 14.85 -2.56
C ALA A 130 0.91 15.35 -1.96
N ILE A 131 0.90 15.70 -0.66
CA ILE A 131 -0.27 16.26 0.03
C ILE A 131 -0.78 17.52 -0.67
N ARG A 132 0.13 18.44 -1.06
CA ARG A 132 -0.23 19.67 -1.76
C ARG A 132 -0.92 19.38 -3.09
N ILE A 133 -0.37 18.47 -3.90
CA ILE A 133 -0.96 18.10 -5.20
C ILE A 133 -2.33 17.43 -5.01
N ALA A 134 -2.47 16.51 -4.05
CA ALA A 134 -3.76 15.88 -3.81
C ALA A 134 -4.83 16.91 -3.40
N LYS A 135 -4.49 17.87 -2.54
CA LYS A 135 -5.39 18.98 -2.14
C LYS A 135 -5.69 19.93 -3.29
N GLU A 136 -4.71 20.26 -4.14
CA GLU A 136 -4.85 21.14 -5.31
C GLU A 136 -5.89 20.59 -6.31
N PHE A 137 -5.94 19.27 -6.47
CA PHE A 137 -6.86 18.60 -7.39
C PHE A 137 -8.08 17.98 -6.69
N ASP A 138 -8.21 18.16 -5.37
CA ASP A 138 -9.29 17.60 -4.54
C ASP A 138 -9.41 16.07 -4.65
N LEU A 139 -8.29 15.36 -4.51
CA LEU A 139 -8.17 13.91 -4.65
C LEU A 139 -7.96 13.21 -3.31
N ASN A 140 -8.43 11.98 -3.20
CA ASN A 140 -8.06 11.06 -2.13
C ASN A 140 -6.65 10.52 -2.37
N MET A 141 -5.90 10.26 -1.28
CA MET A 141 -4.52 9.76 -1.37
C MET A 141 -4.20 8.82 -0.22
N THR A 142 -3.24 7.90 -0.46
CA THR A 142 -2.49 7.18 0.57
C THR A 142 -1.03 7.57 0.50
N LEU A 143 -0.36 7.68 1.66
CA LEU A 143 1.06 7.98 1.76
C LEU A 143 1.82 6.67 1.98
N ASP A 144 2.43 6.15 0.91
CA ASP A 144 3.14 4.87 0.97
C ASP A 144 4.58 5.07 1.43
N HIS A 145 5.07 4.15 2.24
CA HIS A 145 6.37 4.13 2.92
C HIS A 145 6.46 5.18 4.02
N CYS A 146 6.25 6.45 3.73
CA CYS A 146 6.16 7.54 4.70
C CYS A 146 7.33 7.53 5.72
N SER A 147 8.57 7.22 5.24
CA SER A 147 9.72 6.89 6.10
C SER A 147 10.07 8.00 7.09
N GLU A 148 9.92 9.27 6.70
CA GLU A 148 10.10 10.44 7.56
C GLU A 148 8.81 10.98 8.15
N GLY A 149 7.68 10.27 8.01
CA GLY A 149 6.38 10.72 8.50
C GLY A 149 6.33 10.97 10.01
N HIS A 150 7.19 10.29 10.77
CA HIS A 150 7.31 10.53 12.22
C HIS A 150 7.84 11.92 12.59
N LEU A 151 8.41 12.68 11.64
CA LEU A 151 8.88 14.06 11.84
C LEU A 151 7.77 15.10 11.64
N ILE A 152 6.66 14.73 11.00
CA ILE A 152 5.55 15.61 10.59
C ILE A 152 4.19 14.93 10.83
N ALA A 153 4.05 14.21 11.95
CA ALA A 153 2.86 13.40 12.22
C ALA A 153 1.58 14.25 12.34
N GLU A 154 1.68 15.47 12.88
CA GLU A 154 0.56 16.40 13.03
C GLU A 154 0.06 16.87 11.66
N GLU A 155 0.95 17.24 10.75
CA GLU A 155 0.61 17.69 9.41
C GLU A 155 0.04 16.54 8.54
N ILE A 156 0.51 15.30 8.75
CA ILE A 156 -0.09 14.13 8.11
C ILE A 156 -1.52 13.91 8.64
N LEU A 157 -1.75 14.02 9.94
CA LEU A 157 -3.10 13.97 10.52
C LEU A 157 -4.00 15.06 9.94
N GLU A 158 -3.54 16.30 9.89
CA GLU A 158 -4.27 17.43 9.30
C GLU A 158 -4.59 17.24 7.81
N SER A 159 -3.77 16.48 7.10
CA SER A 159 -4.03 16.16 5.70
C SER A 159 -5.26 15.26 5.52
N GLY A 160 -5.60 14.45 6.53
CA GLY A 160 -6.64 13.44 6.48
C GLY A 160 -6.26 12.18 5.70
N PHE A 161 -5.03 12.06 5.20
CA PHE A 161 -4.58 10.91 4.42
C PHE A 161 -4.00 9.81 5.30
N PRO A 162 -4.36 8.53 5.07
CA PRO A 162 -3.76 7.40 5.77
C PRO A 162 -2.33 7.14 5.29
N ALA A 163 -1.53 6.52 6.16
CA ALA A 163 -0.17 6.12 5.88
C ALA A 163 -0.02 4.59 5.80
N ILE A 164 0.73 4.12 4.80
CA ILE A 164 1.14 2.73 4.64
C ILE A 164 2.64 2.67 4.90
N VAL A 165 3.03 2.39 6.15
CA VAL A 165 4.42 2.50 6.62
C VAL A 165 5.23 1.26 6.26
N GLY A 166 6.48 1.47 5.90
CA GLY A 166 7.45 0.40 5.59
C GLY A 166 7.79 0.28 4.10
N PRO A 167 8.65 -0.69 3.73
CA PRO A 167 9.26 -1.69 4.60
C PRO A 167 10.40 -1.11 5.44
N ASP A 168 10.34 -1.30 6.76
CA ASP A 168 11.42 -0.89 7.64
C ASP A 168 12.42 -2.04 7.92
N LEU A 169 12.03 -3.28 7.61
CA LEU A 169 12.91 -4.45 7.60
C LEU A 169 13.65 -4.55 6.25
N ALA A 170 14.42 -3.53 5.94
CA ALA A 170 15.18 -3.41 4.69
C ALA A 170 16.47 -2.61 4.92
N THR A 171 17.36 -2.64 3.94
CA THR A 171 18.59 -1.84 3.98
C THR A 171 18.31 -0.36 3.67
N ARG A 172 19.02 0.55 4.34
CA ARG A 172 18.97 2.00 4.06
C ARG A 172 19.91 2.37 2.91
N ASN A 173 19.68 1.79 1.74
CA ASN A 173 20.57 1.88 0.57
C ASN A 173 20.39 3.15 -0.27
N LYS A 174 19.43 4.02 0.08
CA LYS A 174 19.15 5.29 -0.59
C LYS A 174 19.13 6.43 0.42
N ILE A 175 19.43 7.64 -0.05
CA ILE A 175 19.40 8.86 0.81
C ILE A 175 17.98 9.07 1.37
N GLU A 176 16.94 8.88 0.57
CA GLU A 176 15.56 9.09 0.99
C GLU A 176 15.05 8.14 2.09
N VAL A 177 15.74 7.01 2.32
CA VAL A 177 15.36 6.05 3.38
C VAL A 177 16.31 6.07 4.59
N GLN A 178 17.25 7.01 4.67
CA GLN A 178 18.22 7.08 5.78
C GLN A 178 17.54 7.23 7.14
N ASN A 179 16.40 7.92 7.20
CA ASN A 179 15.63 8.15 8.41
C ASN A 179 14.48 7.14 8.61
N ALA A 180 14.39 6.09 7.77
CA ALA A 180 13.41 5.02 7.98
C ALA A 180 13.60 4.37 9.36
N ALA A 181 12.50 4.20 10.08
CA ALA A 181 12.55 3.71 11.46
C ALA A 181 11.27 3.01 11.89
N PHE A 182 11.40 1.86 12.54
CA PHE A 182 10.26 1.09 13.08
C PHE A 182 9.31 1.91 13.98
N LYS A 183 9.79 3.01 14.61
CA LYS A 183 8.96 3.90 15.43
C LYS A 183 7.93 4.70 14.62
N THR A 184 8.09 4.83 13.30
CA THR A 184 7.25 5.69 12.44
C THR A 184 5.78 5.31 12.54
N ALA A 185 5.44 4.03 12.41
CA ALA A 185 4.07 3.56 12.53
C ALA A 185 3.43 3.91 13.89
N GLY A 186 4.17 3.70 14.99
CA GLY A 186 3.68 4.01 16.33
C GLY A 186 3.50 5.50 16.60
N ILE A 187 4.35 6.37 16.06
CA ILE A 187 4.21 7.82 16.21
C ILE A 187 2.98 8.32 15.44
N LEU A 188 2.81 7.88 14.19
CA LEU A 188 1.66 8.25 13.36
C LEU A 188 0.34 7.76 13.98
N ALA A 189 0.28 6.50 14.44
CA ALA A 189 -0.92 5.95 15.08
C ALA A 189 -1.30 6.72 16.35
N ARG A 190 -0.33 7.06 17.23
CA ARG A 190 -0.58 7.88 18.42
C ARG A 190 -1.04 9.30 18.10
N ALA A 191 -0.61 9.87 16.98
CA ALA A 191 -1.12 11.16 16.50
C ALA A 191 -2.56 11.07 15.96
N GLY A 192 -3.10 9.86 15.74
CA GLY A 192 -4.45 9.64 15.22
C GLY A 192 -4.52 9.33 13.73
N VAL A 193 -3.38 9.20 13.05
CA VAL A 193 -3.33 8.80 11.63
C VAL A 193 -3.71 7.34 11.49
N THR A 194 -4.57 7.02 10.52
CA THR A 194 -4.84 5.62 10.15
C THR A 194 -3.61 5.01 9.51
N VAL A 195 -3.02 3.99 10.17
CA VAL A 195 -1.78 3.35 9.73
C VAL A 195 -2.02 1.91 9.30
N SER A 196 -1.37 1.50 8.21
CA SER A 196 -1.10 0.12 7.82
C SER A 196 0.40 -0.09 7.67
N VAL A 197 0.85 -1.36 7.73
CA VAL A 197 2.26 -1.74 7.52
C VAL A 197 2.38 -2.54 6.23
N THR A 198 3.45 -2.30 5.47
CA THR A 198 3.72 -3.01 4.21
C THR A 198 5.10 -3.65 4.20
N THR A 199 5.23 -4.75 3.47
CA THR A 199 6.51 -5.36 3.12
C THR A 199 7.08 -4.82 1.82
N ASP A 200 6.24 -4.20 0.96
CA ASP A 200 6.64 -3.77 -0.39
C ASP A 200 7.38 -4.89 -1.14
N HIS A 201 6.80 -6.13 -1.08
CA HIS A 201 7.41 -7.29 -1.73
C HIS A 201 7.84 -6.97 -3.17
N PRO A 202 9.06 -7.28 -3.59
CA PRO A 202 10.05 -8.15 -2.94
C PRO A 202 11.12 -7.42 -2.10
N VAL A 203 10.92 -6.16 -1.71
CA VAL A 203 11.89 -5.42 -0.87
C VAL A 203 12.07 -6.11 0.49
N SER A 204 10.97 -6.42 1.16
CA SER A 204 10.91 -7.44 2.21
C SER A 204 9.98 -8.56 1.75
N LEU A 205 10.24 -9.77 2.17
CA LEU A 205 9.43 -10.92 1.78
C LEU A 205 8.00 -10.78 2.30
N ILE A 206 6.99 -11.16 1.52
CA ILE A 206 5.59 -10.99 1.89
C ILE A 206 5.26 -11.70 3.19
N GLU A 207 5.79 -12.90 3.41
CA GLU A 207 5.61 -13.70 4.62
C GLU A 207 6.17 -13.05 5.89
N SER A 208 7.04 -12.04 5.75
CA SER A 208 7.59 -11.29 6.89
C SER A 208 6.66 -10.20 7.42
N LEU A 209 5.46 -10.00 6.86
CA LEU A 209 4.55 -8.95 7.29
C LEU A 209 4.25 -8.97 8.80
N PRO A 210 3.91 -10.10 9.44
CA PRO A 210 3.67 -10.10 10.89
C PRO A 210 4.91 -9.70 11.69
N LEU A 211 6.10 -10.09 11.25
CA LEU A 211 7.37 -9.69 11.88
C LEU A 211 7.62 -8.19 11.73
N CYS A 212 7.37 -7.59 10.56
CA CYS A 212 7.49 -6.15 10.35
C CYS A 212 6.57 -5.37 11.31
N VAL A 213 5.34 -5.86 11.51
CA VAL A 213 4.40 -5.28 12.48
C VAL A 213 4.92 -5.47 13.91
N GLY A 214 5.43 -6.65 14.26
CA GLY A 214 6.01 -6.93 15.57
C GLY A 214 7.19 -6.01 15.90
N LEU A 215 8.05 -5.72 14.94
CA LEU A 215 9.13 -4.74 15.08
C LEU A 215 8.57 -3.32 15.30
N SER A 216 7.50 -2.93 14.63
CA SER A 216 6.83 -1.64 14.87
C SER A 216 6.23 -1.59 16.29
N VAL A 217 5.64 -2.70 16.78
CA VAL A 217 5.13 -2.81 18.15
C VAL A 217 6.27 -2.69 19.17
N LYS A 218 7.39 -3.38 18.97
CA LYS A 218 8.59 -3.24 19.79
C LYS A 218 9.08 -1.80 19.89
N HIS A 219 8.84 -0.98 18.88
CA HIS A 219 9.28 0.41 18.79
C HIS A 219 8.15 1.43 19.02
N GLY A 220 7.05 1.01 19.65
CA GLY A 220 6.04 1.91 20.23
C GLY A 220 4.69 2.00 19.51
N LEU A 221 4.41 1.12 18.55
CA LEU A 221 3.04 0.87 18.12
C LEU A 221 2.33 0.04 19.20
N SER A 222 1.06 0.30 19.50
CA SER A 222 0.33 -0.56 20.42
C SER A 222 0.07 -1.94 19.79
N MET A 223 -0.06 -2.98 20.62
CA MET A 223 -0.37 -4.33 20.13
C MET A 223 -1.68 -4.34 19.34
N GLU A 224 -2.70 -3.63 19.81
CA GLU A 224 -3.99 -3.49 19.14
C GLU A 224 -3.86 -2.81 17.78
N ASP A 225 -3.13 -1.70 17.71
CA ASP A 225 -2.87 -1.01 16.45
C ASP A 225 -2.03 -1.86 15.49
N GLY A 226 -1.13 -2.69 16.01
CA GLY A 226 -0.39 -3.66 15.22
C GLY A 226 -1.32 -4.65 14.51
N PHE A 227 -2.25 -5.26 15.24
CA PHE A 227 -3.28 -6.11 14.62
C PHE A 227 -4.13 -5.34 13.61
N ARG A 228 -4.59 -4.16 13.96
CA ARG A 228 -5.37 -3.29 13.04
C ARG A 228 -4.59 -2.94 11.78
N ALA A 229 -3.30 -2.65 11.90
CA ALA A 229 -2.45 -2.23 10.79
C ALA A 229 -2.24 -3.30 9.72
N MET A 230 -2.26 -4.59 10.09
CA MET A 230 -2.14 -5.71 9.14
C MET A 230 -3.50 -6.34 8.76
N THR A 231 -4.62 -5.83 9.28
CA THR A 231 -5.96 -6.37 9.03
C THR A 231 -6.92 -5.27 8.60
N ILE A 232 -7.77 -4.78 9.51
CA ILE A 232 -8.90 -3.89 9.19
C ILE A 232 -8.45 -2.52 8.65
N ASN A 233 -7.32 -1.96 9.10
CA ASN A 233 -6.84 -0.68 8.56
C ASN A 233 -6.36 -0.86 7.12
N ALA A 234 -5.60 -1.95 6.83
CA ALA A 234 -5.20 -2.28 5.48
C ALA A 234 -6.43 -2.45 4.56
N ALA A 235 -7.45 -3.18 5.02
CA ALA A 235 -8.69 -3.38 4.27
C ALA A 235 -9.45 -2.05 4.03
N ARG A 236 -9.52 -1.15 5.02
CA ARG A 236 -10.13 0.19 4.87
C ARG A 236 -9.38 1.05 3.87
N ILE A 237 -8.05 1.11 3.97
CA ILE A 237 -7.19 1.88 3.07
C ILE A 237 -7.34 1.38 1.62
N CYS A 238 -7.48 0.07 1.43
CA CYS A 238 -7.68 -0.54 0.11
C CYS A 238 -9.14 -0.54 -0.35
N GLY A 239 -10.10 -0.10 0.50
CA GLY A 239 -11.52 0.01 0.18
C GLY A 239 -12.23 -1.34 0.02
N VAL A 240 -11.85 -2.34 0.84
CA VAL A 240 -12.43 -3.70 0.86
C VAL A 240 -12.82 -4.15 2.27
N SER A 241 -12.97 -3.19 3.20
CA SER A 241 -13.28 -3.49 4.60
C SER A 241 -14.71 -3.98 4.86
N ASP A 242 -15.58 -3.85 3.89
CA ASP A 242 -16.90 -4.46 3.85
C ASP A 242 -16.86 -5.99 3.64
N ARG A 243 -15.78 -6.49 3.03
CA ARG A 243 -15.59 -7.90 2.71
C ARG A 243 -14.59 -8.61 3.61
N ILE A 244 -13.45 -7.95 3.94
CA ILE A 244 -12.32 -8.57 4.67
C ILE A 244 -11.78 -7.65 5.77
N GLY A 245 -10.80 -8.16 6.54
CA GLY A 245 -10.03 -7.39 7.54
C GLY A 245 -10.56 -7.52 8.97
N SER A 246 -11.71 -8.15 9.19
CA SER A 246 -12.25 -8.50 10.52
C SER A 246 -13.13 -9.74 10.45
N ILE A 247 -13.30 -10.42 11.57
CA ILE A 247 -14.18 -11.58 11.71
C ILE A 247 -15.55 -11.08 12.13
N GLU A 248 -16.43 -10.87 11.16
CA GLU A 248 -17.79 -10.36 11.34
C GLU A 248 -18.76 -11.12 10.43
N PRO A 249 -20.04 -11.32 10.88
CA PRO A 249 -21.06 -11.89 10.01
C PRO A 249 -21.24 -11.07 8.73
N GLY A 250 -21.30 -11.76 7.59
CA GLY A 250 -21.47 -11.13 6.27
C GLY A 250 -20.18 -10.80 5.53
N LYS A 251 -19.01 -10.95 6.18
CA LYS A 251 -17.70 -10.85 5.52
C LYS A 251 -17.23 -12.20 5.00
N ASP A 252 -16.26 -12.14 4.08
CA ASP A 252 -15.60 -13.34 3.56
C ASP A 252 -14.91 -14.08 4.73
N ALA A 253 -14.99 -15.40 4.73
CA ALA A 253 -14.34 -16.21 5.76
C ALA A 253 -12.83 -16.38 5.45
N ASP A 254 -12.10 -15.29 5.58
CA ASP A 254 -10.64 -15.20 5.44
C ASP A 254 -10.02 -15.18 6.84
N ILE A 255 -9.47 -16.32 7.26
CA ILE A 255 -9.03 -16.54 8.65
C ILE A 255 -7.65 -17.18 8.65
N ALA A 256 -6.72 -16.64 9.42
CA ALA A 256 -5.45 -17.26 9.74
C ALA A 256 -5.45 -17.72 11.20
N VAL A 257 -4.97 -18.95 11.44
CA VAL A 257 -4.87 -19.56 12.76
C VAL A 257 -3.39 -19.76 13.09
N PHE A 258 -3.00 -19.32 14.28
CA PHE A 258 -1.62 -19.37 14.76
C PHE A 258 -1.55 -20.12 16.10
N ASP A 259 -0.36 -20.66 16.45
CA ASP A 259 -0.09 -21.28 17.74
C ASP A 259 0.30 -20.27 18.84
N GLY A 260 0.36 -18.97 18.50
CA GLY A 260 0.70 -17.88 19.40
C GLY A 260 0.39 -16.51 18.77
N ASN A 261 1.07 -15.47 19.24
CA ASN A 261 0.96 -14.14 18.65
C ASN A 261 1.74 -14.09 17.31
N PRO A 262 1.09 -13.83 16.16
CA PRO A 262 1.75 -13.84 14.85
C PRO A 262 2.90 -12.83 14.71
N MET A 263 2.97 -11.82 15.59
CA MET A 263 4.05 -10.82 15.59
C MET A 263 5.34 -11.33 16.27
N GLU A 264 5.30 -12.52 16.86
CA GLU A 264 6.46 -13.15 17.51
C GLU A 264 7.14 -14.14 16.58
N VAL A 265 8.49 -14.11 16.55
CA VAL A 265 9.32 -14.90 15.62
C VAL A 265 9.07 -16.41 15.72
N PHE A 266 8.73 -16.91 16.92
CA PHE A 266 8.53 -18.35 17.16
C PHE A 266 7.10 -18.81 16.91
N THR A 267 6.19 -17.91 16.55
CA THR A 267 4.80 -18.27 16.26
C THR A 267 4.66 -18.85 14.86
N ASN A 268 3.96 -19.95 14.76
CA ASN A 268 3.72 -20.62 13.49
C ASN A 268 2.29 -20.41 13.02
N THR A 269 2.10 -20.31 11.72
CA THR A 269 0.79 -20.40 11.08
C THR A 269 0.36 -21.88 11.07
N LEU A 270 -0.74 -22.20 11.74
CA LEU A 270 -1.31 -23.56 11.77
C LEU A 270 -2.25 -23.79 10.59
N MET A 271 -2.99 -22.75 10.19
CA MET A 271 -3.99 -22.88 9.12
C MET A 271 -4.28 -21.51 8.48
N THR A 272 -4.49 -21.52 7.17
CA THR A 272 -5.01 -20.36 6.41
C THR A 272 -6.28 -20.79 5.70
N ILE A 273 -7.33 -20.01 5.88
CA ILE A 273 -8.66 -20.21 5.31
C ILE A 273 -8.95 -18.99 4.43
N ILE A 274 -9.36 -19.22 3.18
CA ILE A 274 -9.78 -18.19 2.23
C ILE A 274 -11.13 -18.59 1.65
N ASP A 275 -12.10 -17.68 1.70
CA ASP A 275 -13.50 -17.93 1.29
C ASP A 275 -14.07 -19.20 1.93
N GLY A 276 -13.77 -19.43 3.21
CA GLY A 276 -14.22 -20.60 3.97
C GLY A 276 -13.52 -21.92 3.62
N LYS A 277 -12.52 -21.90 2.75
CA LYS A 277 -11.76 -23.09 2.32
C LYS A 277 -10.39 -23.10 2.96
N ILE A 278 -9.99 -24.21 3.55
CA ILE A 278 -8.62 -24.41 4.04
C ILE A 278 -7.69 -24.47 2.83
N VAL A 279 -6.82 -23.47 2.67
CA VAL A 279 -5.84 -23.37 1.58
C VAL A 279 -4.42 -23.73 2.03
N TYR A 280 -4.18 -23.69 3.36
CA TYR A 280 -2.96 -24.17 3.98
C TYR A 280 -3.28 -24.79 5.33
N ARG A 281 -2.60 -25.88 5.63
CA ARG A 281 -2.55 -26.52 6.97
C ARG A 281 -1.12 -27.01 7.21
N ARG A 282 -0.56 -26.64 8.36
CA ARG A 282 0.76 -27.13 8.79
C ARG A 282 0.68 -28.63 9.07
N GLU A 283 1.57 -29.43 8.48
CA GLU A 283 1.67 -30.87 8.75
C GLU A 283 2.45 -31.13 10.05
N GLU A 284 2.11 -32.20 10.78
CA GLU A 284 2.78 -32.54 12.06
C GLU A 284 4.27 -32.85 11.88
N ALA A 285 4.72 -33.27 10.71
CA ALA A 285 6.12 -33.54 10.40
C ALA A 285 7.01 -32.27 10.40
N ASP A 286 6.41 -31.08 10.18
CA ASP A 286 7.10 -29.78 10.27
C ASP A 286 7.37 -29.34 11.71
N GLN A 287 6.91 -30.09 12.72
CA GLN A 287 7.10 -29.76 14.14
C GLN A 287 8.44 -30.27 14.70
N SER A 288 9.25 -31.00 13.91
CA SER A 288 10.49 -31.66 14.36
C SER A 288 11.79 -30.95 13.94
N LEU A 289 11.71 -29.70 13.47
CA LEU A 289 12.87 -28.84 13.19
C LEU A 289 12.90 -27.67 14.24
#